data_96965c19f58e3cfb015fb9ac4959902c
#
_entry.id   96965c19f58e3cfb015fb9ac4959902c
#
_cell.length_a   1.000
_cell.length_b   1.000
_cell.length_c   1.000
_cell.angle_alpha   90.00
_cell.angle_beta   90.00
_cell.angle_gamma   90.00
#
_symmetry.space_group_name_H-M   'P 1'
#
loop_
_entity.id
_entity.type
_entity.pdbx_description
1 polymer ?
#
loop_
_entity_poly.entity_id
_entity_poly.type
_entity_poly.pdbx_seq_one_letter_code
_entity_poly.pdbx_strand_id
1 'polypeptide(L)'
;MALTREERGTQGGGFEHPLVFWLGALACTAGVLLHLPMYIGARDMHYSLKGMTPDAPMIIGMILIVVGLLMVTYGLVPRGSEAIRQATTRIRVRTLDDAPINAQHVALLLVMALAVTIDVMKPTTLSFVAPGVAKEYGLKSPANPHGHIPVSWLPLAGIAGTVVGSWLWGWLGDRIGRRASIILAGMMFVTTSICGAMPGFSWNLMMCFLMGISAGGMLPITFTLVAETIPSRHRGWLMVLIGGDIAGAYVITSWLAARLTPTYSWRILWLIGLPTGLLLLALNRWIPESPRFLLARGRTKDAEAVMKRYGAVAEEIEPGEEEVREAVEHGSYLTLLRRPLTGTTTAITVLGIGVGLMTYGFQLWVPTNLQHLGYSAVNSDYVIRNAAVLGLPLTVVVAWMYGVWGSRKTLVTVSAITGVALLGFVVAGNSLAHNHTLLSLLLIVPLSGVSSVVAVVAGYAAEVYPTLVRSRGTGLAAGMTKAGGVLILALTVAAASVPSITTTAVVGAIPLLLASVIFLWIGPETKARGLEDIGEEVMRTGSGAVG
;
A
#
# COMPACT_ATOMS: atom_id res chain seq x y z
N MET A 1 40.14 11.45 -4.45
CA MET A 1 40.35 11.27 -3.00
C MET A 1 39.46 10.13 -2.58
N ALA A 2 40.01 8.93 -2.36
CA ALA A 2 39.20 7.73 -2.04
C ALA A 2 38.79 7.81 -0.57
N LEU A 3 37.49 7.85 -0.33
CA LEU A 3 36.90 7.81 1.02
C LEU A 3 37.36 6.54 1.75
N THR A 4 37.79 6.66 2.97
CA THR A 4 38.19 5.56 3.85
C THR A 4 37.04 4.60 4.11
N ARG A 5 37.34 3.37 4.50
CA ARG A 5 36.32 2.32 4.75
C ARG A 5 35.33 2.70 5.87
N GLU A 6 35.73 3.55 6.81
CA GLU A 6 34.88 4.12 7.87
C GLU A 6 33.92 5.20 7.33
N GLU A 7 34.37 6.06 6.41
CA GLU A 7 33.51 7.08 5.79
C GLU A 7 32.44 6.50 4.85
N ARG A 8 32.64 5.30 4.30
CA ARG A 8 31.62 4.56 3.54
C ARG A 8 30.56 3.91 4.43
N GLY A 9 30.85 3.64 5.69
CA GLY A 9 29.90 3.11 6.68
C GLY A 9 28.95 4.15 7.27
N THR A 10 29.33 5.44 7.23
CA THR A 10 28.58 6.55 7.84
C THR A 10 27.58 7.24 6.92
N GLN A 11 27.48 6.82 5.63
CA GLN A 11 26.43 7.34 4.75
C GLN A 11 25.09 6.66 5.05
N GLY A 12 24.44 7.06 6.12
CA GLY A 12 23.01 6.90 6.45
C GLY A 12 22.36 5.57 6.02
N GLY A 13 22.53 4.49 6.79
CA GLY A 13 21.75 3.26 6.63
C GLY A 13 22.30 2.26 5.62
N GLY A 14 23.56 1.82 5.78
CA GLY A 14 24.10 0.67 5.06
C GLY A 14 23.39 -0.63 5.42
N PHE A 15 23.48 -1.63 4.54
CA PHE A 15 23.07 -3.01 4.86
C PHE A 15 23.96 -3.55 5.99
N GLU A 16 23.41 -4.30 6.93
CA GLU A 16 24.21 -4.93 8.02
C GLU A 16 25.24 -5.92 7.45
N HIS A 17 24.82 -6.69 6.44
CA HIS A 17 25.70 -7.58 5.68
C HIS A 17 25.52 -7.38 4.19
N PRO A 18 26.18 -6.35 3.58
CA PRO A 18 25.93 -5.98 2.19
C PRO A 18 26.22 -7.12 1.21
N LEU A 19 27.26 -7.91 1.44
CA LEU A 19 27.60 -9.03 0.57
C LEU A 19 26.51 -10.11 0.59
N VAL A 20 26.01 -10.48 1.77
CA VAL A 20 24.93 -11.47 1.90
C VAL A 20 23.63 -10.98 1.29
N PHE A 21 23.31 -9.69 1.48
CA PHE A 21 22.17 -9.05 0.86
C PHE A 21 22.23 -9.14 -0.67
N TRP A 22 23.35 -8.73 -1.28
CA TRP A 22 23.45 -8.71 -2.75
C TRP A 22 23.54 -10.12 -3.36
N LEU A 23 24.17 -11.08 -2.67
CA LEU A 23 24.14 -12.49 -3.08
C LEU A 23 22.70 -13.05 -3.01
N GLY A 24 21.96 -12.71 -1.95
CA GLY A 24 20.55 -13.08 -1.84
C GLY A 24 19.68 -12.46 -2.93
N ALA A 25 19.88 -11.18 -3.24
CA ALA A 25 19.17 -10.50 -4.32
C ALA A 25 19.49 -11.13 -5.70
N LEU A 26 20.73 -11.48 -5.93
CA LEU A 26 21.14 -12.20 -7.14
C LEU A 26 20.50 -13.59 -7.21
N ALA A 27 20.49 -14.34 -6.11
CA ALA A 27 19.85 -15.66 -6.04
C ALA A 27 18.35 -15.58 -6.33
N CYS A 28 17.63 -14.62 -5.73
CA CYS A 28 16.23 -14.38 -6.03
C CYS A 28 16.00 -14.07 -7.51
N THR A 29 16.80 -13.17 -8.08
CA THR A 29 16.67 -12.77 -9.48
C THR A 29 16.95 -13.96 -10.41
N ALA A 30 18.02 -14.70 -10.17
CA ALA A 30 18.34 -15.92 -10.93
C ALA A 30 17.23 -16.97 -10.79
N GLY A 31 16.68 -17.14 -9.59
CA GLY A 31 15.55 -18.03 -9.34
C GLY A 31 14.32 -17.66 -10.18
N VAL A 32 14.02 -16.37 -10.30
CA VAL A 32 12.92 -15.89 -11.17
C VAL A 32 13.23 -16.15 -12.64
N LEU A 33 14.44 -15.87 -13.08
CA LEU A 33 14.85 -16.10 -14.48
C LEU A 33 14.78 -17.57 -14.90
N LEU A 34 15.00 -18.52 -13.97
CA LEU A 34 14.85 -19.96 -14.22
C LEU A 34 13.41 -20.40 -14.48
N HIS A 35 12.41 -19.57 -14.22
CA HIS A 35 11.00 -19.85 -14.58
C HIS A 35 10.64 -19.37 -15.99
N LEU A 36 11.44 -18.48 -16.60
CA LEU A 36 11.16 -17.93 -17.94
C LEU A 36 11.21 -18.98 -19.06
N PRO A 37 12.13 -19.97 -19.08
CA PRO A 37 12.18 -20.98 -20.14
C PRO A 37 10.85 -21.69 -20.32
N MET A 38 10.18 -22.10 -19.24
CA MET A 38 8.86 -22.74 -19.29
C MET A 38 7.80 -21.82 -19.90
N TYR A 39 7.78 -20.54 -19.52
CA TYR A 39 6.85 -19.55 -20.09
C TYR A 39 7.13 -19.31 -21.58
N ILE A 40 8.40 -19.13 -21.97
CA ILE A 40 8.79 -18.90 -23.36
C ILE A 40 8.54 -20.13 -24.22
N GLY A 41 8.81 -21.34 -23.69
CA GLY A 41 8.55 -22.61 -24.36
C GLY A 41 7.07 -22.87 -24.66
N ALA A 42 6.16 -22.21 -23.92
CA ALA A 42 4.71 -22.29 -24.18
C ALA A 42 4.22 -21.33 -25.28
N ARG A 43 5.08 -20.65 -26.01
CA ARG A 43 4.74 -19.66 -27.04
C ARG A 43 3.78 -20.23 -28.08
N ASP A 44 4.03 -21.43 -28.56
CA ASP A 44 3.20 -22.08 -29.61
C ASP A 44 1.83 -22.52 -29.07
N MET A 45 1.67 -22.57 -27.74
CA MET A 45 0.40 -22.84 -27.06
C MET A 45 -0.26 -21.54 -26.55
N HIS A 46 0.00 -20.40 -27.18
CA HIS A 46 -0.46 -19.08 -26.73
C HIS A 46 -0.12 -18.78 -25.25
N TYR A 47 1.06 -19.21 -24.81
CA TYR A 47 1.56 -19.10 -23.45
C TYR A 47 0.66 -19.77 -22.39
N SER A 48 -0.16 -20.75 -22.76
CA SER A 48 -0.92 -21.56 -21.79
C SER A 48 0.01 -22.58 -21.15
N LEU A 49 0.04 -22.60 -19.81
CA LEU A 49 0.84 -23.56 -19.03
C LEU A 49 -0.03 -24.65 -18.39
N LYS A 50 -1.34 -24.64 -18.65
CA LYS A 50 -2.27 -25.61 -18.06
C LYS A 50 -1.88 -27.04 -18.44
N GLY A 51 -1.70 -27.88 -17.41
CA GLY A 51 -1.33 -29.28 -17.59
C GLY A 51 0.16 -29.57 -17.76
N MET A 52 1.01 -28.54 -17.81
CA MET A 52 2.45 -28.74 -17.78
C MET A 52 2.91 -29.14 -16.37
N THR A 53 3.91 -30.01 -16.29
CA THR A 53 4.57 -30.37 -15.01
C THR A 53 5.74 -29.44 -14.76
N PRO A 54 6.00 -29.04 -13.49
CA PRO A 54 7.19 -28.27 -13.16
C PRO A 54 8.47 -29.00 -13.58
N ASP A 55 9.33 -28.30 -14.28
CA ASP A 55 10.62 -28.79 -14.74
C ASP A 55 11.73 -28.57 -13.69
N ALA A 56 12.90 -29.18 -13.89
CA ALA A 56 14.03 -29.06 -12.98
C ALA A 56 14.51 -27.60 -12.79
N PRO A 57 14.65 -26.77 -13.85
CA PRO A 57 14.97 -25.34 -13.71
C PRO A 57 14.00 -24.59 -12.80
N MET A 58 12.70 -24.86 -12.92
CA MET A 58 11.66 -24.22 -12.10
C MET A 58 11.80 -24.60 -10.61
N ILE A 59 12.04 -25.89 -10.30
CA ILE A 59 12.24 -26.36 -8.92
C ILE A 59 13.51 -25.73 -8.32
N ILE A 60 14.62 -25.72 -9.06
CA ILE A 60 15.87 -25.05 -8.65
C ILE A 60 15.61 -23.55 -8.43
N GLY A 61 14.85 -22.92 -9.33
CA GLY A 61 14.44 -21.52 -9.22
C GLY A 61 13.65 -21.22 -7.93
N MET A 62 12.71 -22.08 -7.55
CA MET A 62 11.97 -21.95 -6.28
C MET A 62 12.89 -22.03 -5.07
N ILE A 63 13.83 -22.99 -5.06
CA ILE A 63 14.81 -23.13 -3.96
C ILE A 63 15.67 -21.89 -3.86
N LEU A 64 16.19 -21.39 -5.00
CA LEU A 64 17.00 -20.16 -5.04
C LEU A 64 16.23 -18.94 -4.53
N ILE A 65 14.94 -18.81 -4.84
CA ILE A 65 14.09 -17.75 -4.32
C ILE A 65 13.97 -17.81 -2.81
N VAL A 66 13.69 -18.98 -2.24
CA VAL A 66 13.56 -19.15 -0.79
C VAL A 66 14.88 -18.85 -0.08
N VAL A 67 15.98 -19.45 -0.54
CA VAL A 67 17.33 -19.21 0.02
C VAL A 67 17.71 -17.74 -0.13
N GLY A 68 17.47 -17.16 -1.31
CA GLY A 68 17.76 -15.76 -1.58
C GLY A 68 16.97 -14.80 -0.66
N LEU A 69 15.68 -15.05 -0.42
CA LEU A 69 14.88 -14.25 0.52
C LEU A 69 15.39 -14.36 1.96
N LEU A 70 15.81 -15.55 2.39
CA LEU A 70 16.43 -15.73 3.72
C LEU A 70 17.74 -14.94 3.82
N MET A 71 18.59 -14.98 2.79
CA MET A 71 19.84 -14.21 2.74
C MET A 71 19.57 -12.70 2.72
N VAL A 72 18.61 -12.21 1.93
CA VAL A 72 18.21 -10.80 1.90
C VAL A 72 17.73 -10.36 3.28
N THR A 73 16.86 -11.14 3.91
CA THR A 73 16.34 -10.83 5.25
C THR A 73 17.48 -10.80 6.28
N TYR A 74 18.38 -11.77 6.28
CA TYR A 74 19.54 -11.78 7.15
C TYR A 74 20.45 -10.57 6.93
N GLY A 75 20.64 -10.15 5.67
CA GLY A 75 21.44 -9.00 5.31
C GLY A 75 20.86 -7.64 5.75
N LEU A 76 19.54 -7.61 6.01
CA LEU A 76 18.81 -6.40 6.39
C LEU A 76 18.55 -6.29 7.90
N VAL A 77 18.42 -7.43 8.62
CA VAL A 77 18.04 -7.41 10.05
C VAL A 77 19.18 -6.89 10.92
N PRO A 78 18.98 -5.80 11.69
CA PRO A 78 20.00 -5.25 12.57
C PRO A 78 20.37 -6.23 13.70
N ARG A 79 21.67 -6.40 13.96
CA ARG A 79 22.19 -7.15 15.12
C ARG A 79 22.22 -6.24 16.35
N GLY A 80 21.72 -6.69 17.48
CA GLY A 80 21.90 -6.02 18.76
C GLY A 80 20.68 -5.28 19.29
N SER A 81 19.56 -5.98 19.46
CA SER A 81 18.35 -5.40 20.06
C SER A 81 18.40 -5.20 21.57
N GLU A 82 19.40 -5.72 22.29
CA GLU A 82 19.42 -5.72 23.77
C GLU A 82 20.28 -4.60 24.42
N ALA A 83 21.34 -4.13 23.75
CA ALA A 83 22.21 -3.09 24.30
C ALA A 83 21.65 -1.65 24.19
N ILE A 84 20.54 -1.45 23.48
CA ILE A 84 20.04 -0.13 23.08
C ILE A 84 19.03 0.44 24.09
N ARG A 85 18.73 -0.27 25.15
CA ARG A 85 17.71 0.06 26.14
C ARG A 85 18.06 1.23 27.08
N GLN A 86 19.27 1.80 26.99
CA GLN A 86 19.77 2.82 27.95
C GLN A 86 20.36 4.08 27.31
N ALA A 87 20.39 4.22 26.01
CA ALA A 87 20.85 5.48 25.41
C ALA A 87 19.73 6.53 25.51
N THR A 88 19.78 7.34 26.54
CA THR A 88 19.03 8.59 26.66
C THR A 88 19.38 9.46 25.45
N THR A 89 18.47 9.55 24.50
CA THR A 89 18.71 10.32 23.27
C THR A 89 18.53 11.80 23.61
N ARG A 90 19.63 12.54 23.61
CA ARG A 90 19.67 13.98 23.89
C ARG A 90 19.42 14.87 22.68
N ILE A 91 18.81 14.34 21.61
CA ILE A 91 18.65 15.08 20.33
C ILE A 91 17.17 15.25 20.00
N ARG A 92 16.78 16.52 19.74
CA ARG A 92 15.44 16.85 19.23
C ARG A 92 15.34 16.60 17.72
N VAL A 93 14.35 15.81 17.29
CA VAL A 93 14.02 15.62 15.88
C VAL A 93 13.08 16.70 15.36
N ARG A 94 12.56 17.56 16.23
CA ARG A 94 11.62 18.63 15.90
C ARG A 94 12.15 19.59 14.82
N THR A 95 13.46 19.74 14.72
CA THR A 95 14.13 20.56 13.69
C THR A 95 13.84 20.09 12.25
N LEU A 96 13.46 18.82 12.04
CA LEU A 96 13.02 18.32 10.72
C LEU A 96 11.64 18.86 10.35
N ASP A 97 10.75 19.04 11.31
CA ASP A 97 9.39 19.54 11.05
C ASP A 97 9.38 20.99 10.54
N ASP A 98 10.43 21.76 10.87
CA ASP A 98 10.60 23.17 10.47
C ASP A 98 11.63 23.37 9.35
N ALA A 99 12.28 22.29 8.87
CA ALA A 99 13.31 22.37 7.85
C ALA A 99 12.74 22.83 6.49
N PRO A 100 13.50 23.58 5.67
CA PRO A 100 13.08 23.93 4.32
C PRO A 100 13.12 22.70 3.39
N ILE A 101 12.17 22.62 2.46
CA ILE A 101 12.22 21.58 1.42
C ILE A 101 13.47 21.78 0.55
N ASN A 102 14.25 20.72 0.41
CA ASN A 102 15.44 20.66 -0.43
C ASN A 102 15.35 19.56 -1.50
N ALA A 103 16.35 19.46 -2.38
CA ALA A 103 16.39 18.46 -3.46
C ALA A 103 16.32 17.01 -2.96
N GLN A 104 16.77 16.72 -1.73
CA GLN A 104 16.71 15.38 -1.16
C GLN A 104 15.27 14.98 -0.79
N HIS A 105 14.47 15.93 -0.31
CA HIS A 105 13.04 15.73 -0.09
C HIS A 105 12.33 15.43 -1.41
N VAL A 106 12.62 16.17 -2.48
CA VAL A 106 12.02 15.95 -3.80
C VAL A 106 12.41 14.57 -4.34
N ALA A 107 13.69 14.20 -4.25
CA ALA A 107 14.15 12.88 -4.68
C ALA A 107 13.47 11.75 -3.90
N LEU A 108 13.33 11.89 -2.58
CA LEU A 108 12.60 10.94 -1.76
C LEU A 108 11.14 10.82 -2.19
N LEU A 109 10.45 11.94 -2.38
CA LEU A 109 9.03 11.95 -2.78
C LEU A 109 8.82 11.27 -4.13
N LEU A 110 9.71 11.51 -5.11
CA LEU A 110 9.63 10.84 -6.42
C LEU A 110 9.86 9.33 -6.31
N VAL A 111 10.83 8.91 -5.50
CA VAL A 111 11.08 7.47 -5.27
C VAL A 111 9.92 6.82 -4.52
N MET A 112 9.32 7.52 -3.55
CA MET A 112 8.18 7.02 -2.80
C MET A 112 6.90 6.97 -3.65
N ALA A 113 6.67 7.95 -4.52
CA ALA A 113 5.58 7.90 -5.49
C ALA A 113 5.74 6.69 -6.42
N LEU A 114 6.92 6.49 -7.00
CA LEU A 114 7.20 5.32 -7.82
C LEU A 114 7.02 3.99 -7.06
N ALA A 115 7.44 3.93 -5.79
CA ALA A 115 7.25 2.76 -4.95
C ALA A 115 5.76 2.44 -4.73
N VAL A 116 4.94 3.48 -4.47
CA VAL A 116 3.48 3.34 -4.34
C VAL A 116 2.84 2.92 -5.66
N THR A 117 3.24 3.52 -6.80
CA THR A 117 2.79 3.10 -8.13
C THR A 117 3.01 1.60 -8.34
N ILE A 118 4.25 1.13 -8.11
CA ILE A 118 4.62 -0.28 -8.27
C ILE A 118 3.83 -1.20 -7.33
N ASP A 119 3.62 -0.76 -6.09
CA ASP A 119 2.83 -1.49 -5.09
C ASP A 119 1.37 -1.69 -5.55
N VAL A 120 0.75 -0.60 -5.97
CA VAL A 120 -0.67 -0.57 -6.38
C VAL A 120 -0.89 -1.31 -7.70
N MET A 121 0.08 -1.33 -8.61
CA MET A 121 0.00 -2.10 -9.86
C MET A 121 -0.24 -3.59 -9.60
N LYS A 122 0.29 -4.15 -8.50
CA LYS A 122 0.16 -5.58 -8.19
C LYS A 122 -1.28 -6.04 -7.94
N PRO A 123 -2.01 -5.50 -6.94
CA PRO A 123 -3.43 -5.86 -6.76
C PRO A 123 -4.30 -5.42 -7.94
N THR A 124 -3.96 -4.33 -8.62
CA THR A 124 -4.69 -3.88 -9.82
C THR A 124 -4.57 -4.89 -10.97
N THR A 125 -3.43 -5.55 -11.11
CA THR A 125 -3.22 -6.60 -12.11
C THR A 125 -4.24 -7.73 -11.98
N LEU A 126 -4.73 -8.05 -10.77
CA LEU A 126 -5.75 -9.08 -10.56
C LEU A 126 -7.01 -8.87 -11.41
N SER A 127 -7.44 -7.63 -11.60
CA SER A 127 -8.61 -7.30 -12.41
C SER A 127 -8.41 -7.62 -13.90
N PHE A 128 -7.19 -7.46 -14.40
CA PHE A 128 -6.85 -7.68 -15.81
C PHE A 128 -6.45 -9.11 -16.13
N VAL A 129 -5.96 -9.88 -15.16
CA VAL A 129 -5.59 -11.29 -15.36
C VAL A 129 -6.78 -12.23 -15.16
N ALA A 130 -7.77 -11.85 -14.36
CA ALA A 130 -8.90 -12.71 -14.01
C ALA A 130 -9.65 -13.30 -15.23
N PRO A 131 -9.96 -12.56 -16.31
CA PRO A 131 -10.61 -13.13 -17.50
C PRO A 131 -9.76 -14.18 -18.19
N GLY A 132 -8.45 -13.95 -18.31
CA GLY A 132 -7.51 -14.90 -18.93
C GLY A 132 -7.36 -16.19 -18.11
N VAL A 133 -7.24 -16.04 -16.79
CA VAL A 133 -7.21 -17.16 -15.83
C VAL A 133 -8.50 -17.98 -15.91
N ALA A 134 -9.67 -17.31 -15.93
CA ALA A 134 -10.96 -17.98 -16.04
C ALA A 134 -11.07 -18.81 -17.32
N LYS A 135 -10.63 -18.25 -18.46
CA LYS A 135 -10.61 -18.94 -19.75
C LYS A 135 -9.67 -20.14 -19.75
N GLU A 136 -8.45 -19.97 -19.27
CA GLU A 136 -7.41 -21.01 -19.29
C GLU A 136 -7.76 -22.21 -18.42
N TYR A 137 -8.28 -21.96 -17.20
CA TYR A 137 -8.60 -23.01 -16.24
C TYR A 137 -10.06 -23.45 -16.24
N GLY A 138 -10.93 -22.85 -17.06
CA GLY A 138 -12.36 -23.19 -17.14
C GLY A 138 -13.13 -22.80 -15.88
N LEU A 139 -12.76 -21.68 -15.26
CA LEU A 139 -13.38 -21.24 -14.01
C LEU A 139 -14.77 -20.64 -14.23
N LYS A 140 -15.60 -20.70 -13.20
CA LYS A 140 -16.90 -20.04 -13.19
C LYS A 140 -16.72 -18.51 -13.23
N SER A 141 -17.28 -17.90 -14.26
CA SER A 141 -17.20 -16.46 -14.54
C SER A 141 -18.44 -16.03 -15.34
N PRO A 142 -18.69 -14.74 -15.55
CA PRO A 142 -19.77 -14.29 -16.43
C PRO A 142 -19.71 -14.88 -17.83
N ALA A 143 -18.49 -15.12 -18.35
CA ALA A 143 -18.29 -15.76 -19.65
C ALA A 143 -18.38 -17.30 -19.63
N ASN A 144 -18.33 -17.93 -18.46
CA ASN A 144 -18.46 -19.38 -18.25
C ASN A 144 -19.30 -19.67 -16.99
N PRO A 145 -20.64 -19.55 -17.05
CA PRO A 145 -21.52 -19.77 -15.91
C PRO A 145 -21.50 -21.20 -15.34
N HIS A 146 -21.13 -22.18 -16.16
CA HIS A 146 -21.10 -23.61 -15.80
C HIS A 146 -19.79 -24.08 -15.16
N GLY A 147 -18.80 -23.21 -15.03
CA GLY A 147 -17.56 -23.53 -14.30
C GLY A 147 -17.84 -23.89 -12.83
N HIS A 148 -17.03 -24.78 -12.25
CA HIS A 148 -17.21 -25.24 -10.87
C HIS A 148 -16.57 -24.29 -9.85
N ILE A 149 -15.37 -23.78 -10.13
CA ILE A 149 -14.60 -22.95 -9.21
C ILE A 149 -14.78 -21.48 -9.60
N PRO A 150 -15.30 -20.60 -8.70
CA PRO A 150 -15.43 -19.18 -8.99
C PRO A 150 -14.07 -18.50 -9.23
N VAL A 151 -13.97 -17.67 -10.27
CA VAL A 151 -12.75 -16.87 -10.56
C VAL A 151 -12.42 -15.89 -9.41
N SER A 152 -13.42 -15.51 -8.62
CA SER A 152 -13.28 -14.62 -7.46
C SER A 152 -12.33 -15.14 -6.37
N TRP A 153 -11.98 -16.43 -6.38
CA TRP A 153 -10.93 -16.97 -5.52
C TRP A 153 -9.57 -16.30 -5.78
N LEU A 154 -9.29 -15.90 -7.02
CA LEU A 154 -8.02 -15.26 -7.35
C LEU A 154 -7.84 -13.90 -6.65
N PRO A 155 -8.75 -12.91 -6.82
CA PRO A 155 -8.66 -11.66 -6.09
C PRO A 155 -8.82 -11.85 -4.58
N LEU A 156 -9.64 -12.81 -4.10
CA LEU A 156 -9.77 -13.10 -2.69
C LEU A 156 -8.43 -13.54 -2.07
N ALA A 157 -7.71 -14.46 -2.71
CA ALA A 157 -6.39 -14.89 -2.25
C ALA A 157 -5.40 -13.72 -2.21
N GLY A 158 -5.33 -12.92 -3.27
CA GLY A 158 -4.45 -11.75 -3.34
C GLY A 158 -4.75 -10.71 -2.25
N ILE A 159 -6.02 -10.34 -2.08
CA ILE A 159 -6.40 -9.32 -1.11
C ILE A 159 -6.30 -9.85 0.34
N ALA A 160 -6.60 -11.12 0.59
CA ALA A 160 -6.34 -11.75 1.89
C ALA A 160 -4.84 -11.70 2.24
N GLY A 161 -3.98 -11.97 1.26
CA GLY A 161 -2.54 -11.77 1.41
C GLY A 161 -2.17 -10.35 1.79
N THR A 162 -2.80 -9.32 1.17
CA THR A 162 -2.51 -7.92 1.52
C THR A 162 -2.95 -7.52 2.93
N VAL A 163 -3.99 -8.14 3.50
CA VAL A 163 -4.36 -7.96 4.91
C VAL A 163 -3.25 -8.45 5.82
N VAL A 164 -2.85 -9.71 5.64
CA VAL A 164 -1.76 -10.32 6.42
C VAL A 164 -0.47 -9.52 6.25
N GLY A 165 -0.15 -9.14 5.00
CA GLY A 165 1.00 -8.33 4.68
C GLY A 165 0.99 -6.97 5.38
N SER A 166 -0.12 -6.25 5.37
CA SER A 166 -0.20 -4.93 6.02
C SER A 166 0.13 -4.98 7.51
N TRP A 167 -0.32 -6.00 8.20
CA TRP A 167 -0.02 -6.19 9.62
C TRP A 167 1.41 -6.66 9.85
N LEU A 168 1.88 -7.62 9.04
CA LEU A 168 3.26 -8.11 9.11
C LEU A 168 4.27 -6.97 8.88
N TRP A 169 4.08 -6.19 7.83
CA TRP A 169 4.98 -5.10 7.48
C TRP A 169 4.89 -3.92 8.46
N GLY A 170 3.70 -3.64 9.01
CA GLY A 170 3.56 -2.67 10.09
C GLY A 170 4.41 -3.04 11.31
N TRP A 171 4.37 -4.32 11.72
CA TRP A 171 5.22 -4.84 12.80
C TRP A 171 6.70 -4.82 12.40
N LEU A 172 7.01 -5.24 11.19
CA LEU A 172 8.39 -5.32 10.69
C LEU A 172 9.02 -3.94 10.55
N GLY A 173 8.26 -2.95 10.07
CA GLY A 173 8.71 -1.56 9.93
C GLY A 173 9.14 -0.93 11.25
N ASP A 174 8.47 -1.26 12.36
CA ASP A 174 8.87 -0.81 13.70
C ASP A 174 10.05 -1.63 14.26
N ARG A 175 10.31 -2.83 13.73
CA ARG A 175 11.34 -3.73 14.24
C ARG A 175 12.67 -3.64 13.49
N ILE A 176 12.65 -3.64 12.16
CA ILE A 176 13.88 -3.62 11.34
C ILE A 176 14.15 -2.26 10.67
N GLY A 177 13.20 -1.34 10.74
CA GLY A 177 13.28 -0.01 10.13
C GLY A 177 12.48 0.12 8.85
N ARG A 178 12.25 1.37 8.46
CA ARG A 178 11.39 1.73 7.32
C ARG A 178 12.06 1.38 6.00
N ARG A 179 13.33 1.77 5.85
CA ARG A 179 14.14 1.50 4.66
C ARG A 179 14.31 0.00 4.41
N ALA A 180 14.72 -0.76 5.44
CA ALA A 180 14.92 -2.20 5.32
C ALA A 180 13.63 -2.91 4.89
N SER A 181 12.49 -2.50 5.44
CA SER A 181 11.17 -3.04 5.09
C SER A 181 10.78 -2.73 3.65
N ILE A 182 11.00 -1.50 3.14
CA ILE A 182 10.73 -1.13 1.74
C ILE A 182 11.58 -1.98 0.78
N ILE A 183 12.86 -2.17 1.08
CA ILE A 183 13.77 -2.94 0.25
C ILE A 183 13.38 -4.42 0.23
N LEU A 184 13.00 -4.99 1.38
CA LEU A 184 12.55 -6.37 1.48
C LEU A 184 11.22 -6.59 0.74
N ALA A 185 10.26 -5.66 0.85
CA ALA A 185 9.03 -5.69 0.07
C ALA A 185 9.32 -5.62 -1.44
N GLY A 186 10.23 -4.74 -1.88
CA GLY A 186 10.69 -4.66 -3.26
C GLY A 186 11.30 -5.98 -3.75
N MET A 187 12.06 -6.68 -2.89
CA MET A 187 12.62 -8.01 -3.22
C MET A 187 11.52 -9.07 -3.36
N MET A 188 10.49 -9.01 -2.51
CA MET A 188 9.33 -9.90 -2.65
C MET A 188 8.53 -9.59 -3.93
N PHE A 189 8.54 -8.36 -4.45
CA PHE A 189 7.95 -8.07 -5.77
C PHE A 189 8.70 -8.77 -6.90
N VAL A 190 10.03 -8.82 -6.83
CA VAL A 190 10.85 -9.60 -7.77
C VAL A 190 10.44 -11.08 -7.71
N THR A 191 10.42 -11.67 -6.53
CA THR A 191 10.19 -13.11 -6.38
C THR A 191 8.78 -13.54 -6.74
N THR A 192 7.76 -12.75 -6.41
CA THR A 192 6.36 -13.07 -6.75
C THR A 192 6.00 -12.86 -8.21
N SER A 193 6.91 -12.31 -9.03
CA SER A 193 6.70 -12.22 -10.49
C SER A 193 6.56 -13.60 -11.16
N ILE A 194 7.05 -14.68 -10.53
CA ILE A 194 6.86 -16.06 -11.01
C ILE A 194 5.40 -16.52 -11.05
N CYS A 195 4.45 -15.78 -10.47
CA CYS A 195 3.01 -16.08 -10.60
C CYS A 195 2.62 -16.33 -12.07
N GLY A 196 3.21 -15.57 -13.00
CA GLY A 196 2.96 -15.72 -14.43
C GLY A 196 3.47 -17.03 -15.04
N ALA A 197 4.41 -17.69 -14.39
CA ALA A 197 5.02 -18.94 -14.86
C ALA A 197 4.48 -20.20 -14.17
N MET A 198 3.47 -20.08 -13.30
CA MET A 198 2.90 -21.22 -12.58
C MET A 198 1.91 -22.01 -13.45
N PRO A 199 2.07 -23.35 -13.54
CA PRO A 199 1.25 -24.17 -14.46
C PRO A 199 -0.13 -24.54 -13.92
N GLY A 200 -0.35 -24.51 -12.59
CA GLY A 200 -1.59 -24.92 -11.95
C GLY A 200 -2.35 -23.77 -11.30
N PHE A 201 -3.69 -23.85 -11.28
CA PHE A 201 -4.51 -22.81 -10.64
C PHE A 201 -4.26 -22.70 -9.13
N SER A 202 -4.08 -23.80 -8.42
CA SER A 202 -3.75 -23.80 -6.98
C SER A 202 -2.42 -23.09 -6.70
N TRP A 203 -1.40 -23.29 -7.54
CA TRP A 203 -0.14 -22.57 -7.49
C TRP A 203 -0.33 -21.08 -7.73
N ASN A 204 -1.19 -20.71 -8.71
CA ASN A 204 -1.51 -19.30 -8.94
C ASN A 204 -2.18 -18.67 -7.72
N LEU A 205 -3.12 -19.37 -7.04
CA LEU A 205 -3.73 -18.85 -5.80
C LEU A 205 -2.71 -18.62 -4.70
N MET A 206 -1.82 -19.60 -4.47
CA MET A 206 -0.76 -19.47 -3.47
C MET A 206 0.18 -18.30 -3.78
N MET A 207 0.61 -18.18 -5.03
CA MET A 207 1.48 -17.08 -5.45
C MET A 207 0.77 -15.72 -5.38
N CYS A 208 -0.52 -15.65 -5.71
CA CYS A 208 -1.32 -14.43 -5.52
C CYS A 208 -1.41 -14.03 -4.04
N PHE A 209 -1.56 -15.00 -3.13
CA PHE A 209 -1.55 -14.73 -1.70
C PHE A 209 -0.19 -14.19 -1.24
N LEU A 210 0.92 -14.82 -1.66
CA LEU A 210 2.28 -14.35 -1.36
C LEU A 210 2.57 -12.96 -1.97
N MET A 211 2.11 -12.73 -3.20
CA MET A 211 2.16 -11.41 -3.83
C MET A 211 1.38 -10.39 -3.00
N GLY A 212 0.20 -10.77 -2.51
CA GLY A 212 -0.58 -9.94 -1.60
C GLY A 212 0.17 -9.59 -0.33
N ILE A 213 0.84 -10.57 0.32
CA ILE A 213 1.70 -10.31 1.49
C ILE A 213 2.76 -9.26 1.14
N SER A 214 3.39 -9.37 -0.01
CA SER A 214 4.38 -8.40 -0.48
C SER A 214 3.78 -6.99 -0.64
N ALA A 215 2.65 -6.88 -1.35
CA ALA A 215 1.99 -5.62 -1.65
C ALA A 215 1.30 -4.96 -0.43
N GLY A 216 1.03 -5.71 0.62
CA GLY A 216 0.37 -5.16 1.82
C GLY A 216 1.19 -4.14 2.59
N GLY A 217 2.51 -4.11 2.41
CA GLY A 217 3.42 -3.36 3.28
C GLY A 217 4.00 -2.09 2.70
N MET A 218 4.14 -1.98 1.40
CA MET A 218 4.86 -0.86 0.80
C MET A 218 4.18 0.48 1.10
N LEU A 219 2.87 0.56 0.87
CA LEU A 219 2.11 1.79 1.10
C LEU A 219 2.20 2.29 2.56
N PRO A 220 1.87 1.51 3.61
CA PRO A 220 1.90 2.00 4.98
C PRO A 220 3.31 2.40 5.43
N ILE A 221 4.35 1.67 5.02
CA ILE A 221 5.74 1.99 5.40
C ILE A 221 6.22 3.24 4.66
N THR A 222 5.86 3.40 3.38
CA THR A 222 6.17 4.61 2.60
C THR A 222 5.57 5.84 3.26
N PHE A 223 4.30 5.79 3.66
CA PHE A 223 3.65 6.89 4.34
C PHE A 223 4.29 7.18 5.70
N THR A 224 4.67 6.14 6.45
CA THR A 224 5.39 6.31 7.71
C THR A 224 6.74 7.02 7.49
N LEU A 225 7.52 6.60 6.49
CA LEU A 225 8.82 7.22 6.20
C LEU A 225 8.64 8.68 5.74
N VAL A 226 7.69 8.97 4.88
CA VAL A 226 7.37 10.33 4.42
C VAL A 226 6.93 11.20 5.59
N ALA A 227 6.06 10.68 6.48
CA ALA A 227 5.63 11.41 7.68
C ALA A 227 6.79 11.76 8.62
N GLU A 228 7.80 10.90 8.70
CA GLU A 228 8.96 11.07 9.60
C GLU A 228 10.10 11.89 9.00
N THR A 229 10.08 12.19 7.70
CA THR A 229 11.16 12.91 7.00
C THR A 229 10.74 14.23 6.38
N ILE A 230 9.46 14.41 6.04
CA ILE A 230 8.97 15.62 5.38
C ILE A 230 8.54 16.66 6.42
N PRO A 231 8.86 17.96 6.22
CA PRO A 231 8.46 19.04 7.11
C PRO A 231 6.94 19.11 7.33
N SER A 232 6.53 19.42 8.56
CA SER A 232 5.13 19.41 9.02
C SER A 232 4.18 20.21 8.13
N ARG A 233 4.64 21.38 7.64
CA ARG A 233 3.88 22.26 6.75
C ARG A 233 3.48 21.62 5.43
N HIS A 234 4.30 20.71 4.89
CA HIS A 234 4.12 20.13 3.56
C HIS A 234 3.75 18.65 3.58
N ARG A 235 3.96 17.97 4.69
CA ARG A 235 3.81 16.52 4.87
C ARG A 235 2.44 16.01 4.46
N GLY A 236 1.37 16.59 5.00
CA GLY A 236 0.01 16.09 4.81
C GLY A 236 -0.42 16.10 3.34
N TRP A 237 -0.34 17.24 2.66
CA TRP A 237 -0.78 17.34 1.27
C TRP A 237 0.11 16.53 0.30
N LEU A 238 1.42 16.42 0.58
CA LEU A 238 2.33 15.59 -0.21
C LEU A 238 2.01 14.11 -0.06
N MET A 239 1.68 13.64 1.15
CA MET A 239 1.23 12.27 1.35
C MET A 239 -0.05 11.97 0.57
N VAL A 240 -1.03 12.87 0.59
CA VAL A 240 -2.27 12.72 -0.17
C VAL A 240 -1.99 12.71 -1.67
N LEU A 241 -1.07 13.55 -2.15
CA LEU A 241 -0.66 13.58 -3.56
C LEU A 241 -0.02 12.25 -3.99
N ILE A 242 0.91 11.70 -3.19
CA ILE A 242 1.53 10.40 -3.45
C ILE A 242 0.48 9.28 -3.40
N GLY A 243 -0.42 9.31 -2.42
CA GLY A 243 -1.48 8.31 -2.32
C GLY A 243 -2.48 8.38 -3.46
N GLY A 244 -2.66 9.55 -4.05
CA GLY A 244 -3.51 9.76 -5.23
C GLY A 244 -2.96 9.12 -6.52
N ASP A 245 -1.68 8.75 -6.54
CA ASP A 245 -1.06 8.01 -7.64
C ASP A 245 -1.64 6.59 -7.83
N ILE A 246 -2.49 6.12 -6.92
CA ILE A 246 -3.30 4.92 -7.09
C ILE A 246 -4.08 4.94 -8.42
N ALA A 247 -4.63 6.09 -8.80
CA ALA A 247 -5.31 6.23 -10.08
C ALA A 247 -4.34 6.13 -11.27
N GLY A 248 -3.15 6.72 -11.15
CA GLY A 248 -2.07 6.62 -12.15
C GLY A 248 -1.61 5.17 -12.35
N ALA A 249 -1.41 4.42 -11.27
CA ALA A 249 -1.07 3.00 -11.33
C ALA A 249 -2.12 2.18 -12.09
N TYR A 250 -3.41 2.49 -11.90
CA TYR A 250 -4.49 1.83 -12.64
C TYR A 250 -4.41 2.12 -14.16
N VAL A 251 -4.16 3.37 -14.54
CA VAL A 251 -3.98 3.77 -15.95
C VAL A 251 -2.79 3.05 -16.58
N ILE A 252 -1.64 3.00 -15.88
CA ILE A 252 -0.44 2.31 -16.37
C ILE A 252 -0.73 0.81 -16.54
N THR A 253 -1.32 0.17 -15.53
CA THR A 253 -1.61 -1.27 -15.58
C THR A 253 -2.59 -1.62 -16.68
N SER A 254 -3.65 -0.82 -16.87
CA SER A 254 -4.63 -1.03 -17.93
C SER A 254 -4.02 -0.87 -19.33
N TRP A 255 -3.14 0.12 -19.51
CA TRP A 255 -2.42 0.31 -20.77
C TRP A 255 -1.47 -0.87 -21.08
N LEU A 256 -0.71 -1.34 -20.08
CA LEU A 256 0.15 -2.51 -20.22
C LEU A 256 -0.68 -3.76 -20.55
N ALA A 257 -1.81 -3.95 -19.85
CA ALA A 257 -2.71 -5.07 -20.11
C ALA A 257 -3.24 -5.05 -21.55
N ALA A 258 -3.73 -3.91 -22.02
CA ALA A 258 -4.25 -3.75 -23.37
C ALA A 258 -3.20 -4.02 -24.47
N ARG A 259 -1.93 -3.68 -24.19
CA ARG A 259 -0.84 -3.86 -25.17
C ARG A 259 -0.18 -5.23 -25.14
N LEU A 260 0.01 -5.79 -23.95
CA LEU A 260 0.81 -7.01 -23.79
C LEU A 260 -0.01 -8.28 -23.74
N THR A 261 -1.21 -8.26 -23.16
CA THR A 261 -2.03 -9.47 -23.00
C THR A 261 -2.42 -10.14 -24.33
N PRO A 262 -2.76 -9.40 -25.41
CA PRO A 262 -3.10 -10.04 -26.68
C PRO A 262 -1.98 -10.87 -27.29
N THR A 263 -0.72 -10.44 -27.08
CA THR A 263 0.47 -11.08 -27.68
C THR A 263 1.11 -12.12 -26.76
N TYR A 264 1.18 -11.82 -25.45
CA TYR A 264 1.97 -12.59 -24.48
C TYR A 264 1.12 -13.25 -23.39
N SER A 265 -0.21 -13.32 -23.56
CA SER A 265 -1.16 -13.81 -22.55
C SER A 265 -1.20 -12.93 -21.28
N TRP A 266 -2.21 -13.15 -20.45
CA TRP A 266 -2.37 -12.49 -19.15
C TRP A 266 -1.15 -12.68 -18.22
N ARG A 267 -0.38 -13.73 -18.44
CA ARG A 267 0.77 -14.13 -17.62
C ARG A 267 1.90 -13.10 -17.60
N ILE A 268 2.08 -12.36 -18.71
CA ILE A 268 3.12 -11.32 -18.82
C ILE A 268 2.94 -10.21 -17.79
N LEU A 269 1.71 -9.92 -17.37
CA LEU A 269 1.44 -8.86 -16.41
C LEU A 269 2.05 -9.14 -15.03
N TRP A 270 2.21 -10.40 -14.66
CA TRP A 270 2.93 -10.80 -13.44
C TRP A 270 4.44 -10.62 -13.59
N LEU A 271 4.98 -10.98 -14.74
CA LEU A 271 6.42 -10.90 -15.02
C LEU A 271 6.95 -9.46 -14.98
N ILE A 272 6.11 -8.44 -15.20
CA ILE A 272 6.44 -7.02 -15.02
C ILE A 272 6.93 -6.73 -13.58
N GLY A 273 6.58 -7.56 -12.61
CA GLY A 273 7.09 -7.48 -11.25
C GLY A 273 8.61 -7.57 -11.13
N LEU A 274 9.26 -8.30 -12.03
CA LEU A 274 10.72 -8.44 -12.03
C LEU A 274 11.42 -7.08 -12.32
N PRO A 275 11.23 -6.42 -13.45
CA PRO A 275 11.91 -5.15 -13.72
C PRO A 275 11.50 -4.05 -12.75
N THR A 276 10.24 -4.00 -12.30
CA THR A 276 9.77 -2.98 -11.36
C THR A 276 10.36 -3.16 -9.96
N GLY A 277 10.47 -4.39 -9.47
CA GLY A 277 11.14 -4.68 -8.20
C GLY A 277 12.64 -4.41 -8.23
N LEU A 278 13.32 -4.76 -9.34
CA LEU A 278 14.74 -4.43 -9.54
C LEU A 278 14.97 -2.91 -9.61
N LEU A 279 14.05 -2.15 -10.21
CA LEU A 279 14.12 -0.70 -10.23
C LEU A 279 14.08 -0.12 -8.81
N LEU A 280 13.19 -0.62 -7.94
CA LEU A 280 13.15 -0.20 -6.53
C LEU A 280 14.47 -0.50 -5.80
N LEU A 281 15.08 -1.66 -6.05
CA LEU A 281 16.40 -1.98 -5.51
C LEU A 281 17.49 -1.03 -6.00
N ALA A 282 17.48 -0.66 -7.28
CA ALA A 282 18.42 0.31 -7.83
C ALA A 282 18.27 1.70 -7.20
N LEU A 283 17.04 2.06 -6.83
CA LEU A 283 16.72 3.34 -6.20
C LEU A 283 16.97 3.38 -4.69
N ASN A 284 17.42 2.28 -4.07
CA ASN A 284 17.58 2.19 -2.61
C ASN A 284 18.49 3.29 -1.99
N ARG A 285 19.43 3.86 -2.76
CA ARG A 285 20.33 4.93 -2.29
C ARG A 285 19.62 6.23 -1.95
N TRP A 286 18.42 6.46 -2.51
CA TRP A 286 17.60 7.65 -2.23
C TRP A 286 16.59 7.43 -1.11
N ILE A 287 16.47 6.20 -0.61
CA ILE A 287 15.58 5.85 0.50
C ILE A 287 16.38 5.94 1.79
N PRO A 288 16.21 6.97 2.63
CA PRO A 288 16.87 7.07 3.93
C PRO A 288 16.22 6.13 4.94
N GLU A 289 16.90 5.87 6.05
CA GLU A 289 16.21 5.37 7.23
C GLU A 289 15.59 6.54 8.00
N SER A 290 14.55 6.31 8.77
CA SER A 290 13.90 7.32 9.57
C SER A 290 14.84 7.82 10.69
N PRO A 291 15.08 9.14 10.83
CA PRO A 291 15.84 9.69 11.94
C PRO A 291 15.22 9.34 13.31
N ARG A 292 13.88 9.38 13.40
CA ARG A 292 13.16 9.01 14.62
C ARG A 292 13.36 7.54 14.99
N PHE A 293 13.38 6.65 14.01
CA PHE A 293 13.69 5.24 14.22
C PHE A 293 15.14 5.04 14.66
N LEU A 294 16.09 5.73 14.01
CA LEU A 294 17.51 5.65 14.35
C LEU A 294 17.79 6.12 15.79
N LEU A 295 17.18 7.23 16.20
CA LEU A 295 17.29 7.74 17.57
C LEU A 295 16.66 6.78 18.58
N ALA A 296 15.48 6.24 18.30
CA ALA A 296 14.85 5.22 19.15
C ALA A 296 15.68 3.94 19.29
N ARG A 297 16.68 3.74 18.41
CA ARG A 297 17.64 2.62 18.45
C ARG A 297 19.04 3.03 18.96
N GLY A 298 19.22 4.26 19.47
CA GLY A 298 20.50 4.76 19.95
C GLY A 298 21.55 5.02 18.85
N ARG A 299 21.15 5.00 17.57
CA ARG A 299 22.03 5.27 16.41
C ARG A 299 22.09 6.78 16.13
N THR A 300 22.58 7.53 17.10
CA THR A 300 22.59 8.99 17.11
C THR A 300 23.35 9.59 15.93
N LYS A 301 24.57 9.09 15.64
CA LYS A 301 25.40 9.58 14.53
C LYS A 301 24.74 9.40 13.16
N ASP A 302 24.06 8.27 12.96
CA ASP A 302 23.35 8.00 11.71
C ASP A 302 22.11 8.91 11.59
N ALA A 303 21.40 9.15 12.69
CA ALA A 303 20.28 10.07 12.72
C ALA A 303 20.71 11.50 12.36
N GLU A 304 21.80 12.00 12.97
CA GLU A 304 22.38 13.31 12.66
C GLU A 304 22.78 13.43 11.18
N ALA A 305 23.40 12.39 10.61
CA ALA A 305 23.79 12.37 9.22
C ALA A 305 22.57 12.48 8.28
N VAL A 306 21.47 11.78 8.60
CA VAL A 306 20.22 11.89 7.86
C VAL A 306 19.60 13.28 8.05
N MET A 307 19.50 13.78 9.28
CA MET A 307 18.95 15.11 9.57
C MET A 307 19.70 16.21 8.80
N LYS A 308 21.03 16.19 8.83
CA LYS A 308 21.87 17.13 8.07
C LYS A 308 21.63 17.05 6.56
N ARG A 309 21.44 15.84 6.02
CA ARG A 309 21.12 15.63 4.60
C ARG A 309 19.78 16.28 4.20
N TYR A 310 18.83 16.32 5.13
CA TYR A 310 17.51 16.93 4.95
C TYR A 310 17.43 18.38 5.46
N GLY A 311 18.58 19.02 5.79
CA GLY A 311 18.66 20.43 6.13
C GLY A 311 18.25 20.78 7.56
N ALA A 312 18.15 19.78 8.43
CA ALA A 312 17.90 19.98 9.86
C ALA A 312 19.21 19.96 10.66
N VAL A 313 19.26 20.75 11.72
CA VAL A 313 20.38 20.77 12.68
C VAL A 313 19.99 19.93 13.88
N ALA A 314 20.87 19.06 14.33
CA ALA A 314 20.66 18.32 15.57
C ALA A 314 20.83 19.28 16.76
N GLU A 315 19.78 19.49 17.54
CA GLU A 315 19.82 20.24 18.81
C GLU A 315 19.91 19.26 19.97
N GLU A 316 20.88 19.45 20.84
CA GLU A 316 20.96 18.70 22.09
C GLU A 316 19.90 19.21 23.09
N ILE A 317 19.21 18.27 23.75
CA ILE A 317 18.27 18.61 24.85
C ILE A 317 19.08 18.88 26.11
N GLU A 318 18.86 20.04 26.76
CA GLU A 318 19.49 20.35 28.02
C GLU A 318 19.06 19.37 29.14
N PRO A 319 19.98 19.02 30.08
CA PRO A 319 19.64 18.16 31.21
C PRO A 319 18.62 18.86 32.12
N GLY A 320 17.38 18.41 32.15
CA GLY A 320 16.31 19.01 32.96
C GLY A 320 14.97 19.10 32.21
N GLU A 321 14.97 19.08 30.89
CA GLU A 321 13.79 18.83 30.07
C GLU A 321 13.64 17.33 29.77
N GLU A 322 13.78 16.49 30.79
CA GLU A 322 13.39 15.08 30.64
C GLU A 322 11.88 15.04 30.45
N GLU A 323 11.46 15.00 29.19
CA GLU A 323 10.16 14.47 28.88
C GLU A 323 10.06 13.11 29.57
N VAL A 324 9.04 12.96 30.40
CA VAL A 324 8.62 11.69 30.97
C VAL A 324 8.28 10.79 29.78
N ARG A 325 9.29 10.18 29.21
CA ARG A 325 9.14 9.06 28.28
C ARG A 325 8.71 7.89 29.13
N GLU A 326 7.41 7.78 29.36
CA GLU A 326 6.84 6.49 29.70
C GLU A 326 7.42 5.51 28.67
N ALA A 327 8.26 4.62 29.16
CA ALA A 327 8.75 3.48 28.42
C ALA A 327 7.50 2.69 27.98
N VAL A 328 7.01 3.00 26.79
CA VAL A 328 5.99 2.17 26.14
C VAL A 328 6.70 0.85 25.89
N GLU A 329 6.51 -0.06 26.83
CA GLU A 329 6.93 -1.46 26.70
C GLU A 329 6.57 -1.92 25.32
N HIS A 330 7.48 -2.57 24.65
CA HIS A 330 7.45 -3.10 23.28
C HIS A 330 6.07 -3.05 22.65
N GLY A 331 5.78 -2.01 21.85
CA GLY A 331 4.45 -1.71 21.32
C GLY A 331 3.84 -2.95 20.63
N SER A 332 2.74 -3.44 21.17
CA SER A 332 1.92 -4.48 20.57
C SER A 332 0.82 -3.85 19.74
N TYR A 333 0.24 -4.58 18.78
CA TYR A 333 -1.04 -4.18 18.17
C TYR A 333 -2.14 -3.95 19.22
N LEU A 334 -2.09 -4.65 20.34
CA LEU A 334 -3.01 -4.44 21.48
C LEU A 334 -2.90 -3.05 22.09
N THR A 335 -1.75 -2.39 21.99
CA THR A 335 -1.57 -1.00 22.45
C THR A 335 -2.47 -0.04 21.68
N LEU A 336 -2.70 -0.28 20.39
CA LEU A 336 -3.59 0.53 19.55
C LEU A 336 -5.07 0.41 19.98
N LEU A 337 -5.43 -0.69 20.63
CA LEU A 337 -6.80 -0.96 21.10
C LEU A 337 -7.01 -0.55 22.57
N ARG A 338 -5.99 -0.02 23.24
CA ARG A 338 -6.09 0.48 24.61
C ARG A 338 -6.23 2.00 24.63
N ARG A 339 -6.80 2.53 25.69
CA ARG A 339 -6.81 3.99 25.92
C ARG A 339 -5.34 4.50 26.02
N PRO A 340 -5.04 5.64 25.41
CA PRO A 340 -5.93 6.64 24.80
C PRO A 340 -6.23 6.43 23.31
N LEU A 341 -5.58 5.48 22.61
CA LEU A 341 -5.63 5.31 21.15
C LEU A 341 -6.94 4.67 20.63
N THR A 342 -7.73 4.04 21.49
CA THR A 342 -8.92 3.23 21.12
C THR A 342 -9.90 4.00 20.23
N GLY A 343 -10.23 5.25 20.56
CA GLY A 343 -11.22 6.04 19.81
C GLY A 343 -10.77 6.29 18.37
N THR A 344 -9.56 6.80 18.20
CA THR A 344 -8.96 7.07 16.89
C THR A 344 -8.78 5.78 16.08
N THR A 345 -8.33 4.71 16.73
CA THR A 345 -8.14 3.40 16.08
C THR A 345 -9.48 2.83 15.61
N THR A 346 -10.54 2.95 16.40
CA THR A 346 -11.90 2.51 16.01
C THR A 346 -12.41 3.30 14.81
N ALA A 347 -12.26 4.63 14.82
CA ALA A 347 -12.68 5.48 13.71
C ALA A 347 -11.94 5.12 12.41
N ILE A 348 -10.61 4.95 12.46
CA ILE A 348 -9.79 4.52 11.33
C ILE A 348 -10.18 3.12 10.85
N THR A 349 -10.49 2.20 11.76
CA THR A 349 -10.93 0.83 11.44
C THR A 349 -12.25 0.83 10.67
N VAL A 350 -13.27 1.56 11.17
CA VAL A 350 -14.59 1.65 10.53
C VAL A 350 -14.45 2.26 9.13
N LEU A 351 -13.71 3.36 9.01
CA LEU A 351 -13.47 4.00 7.72
C LEU A 351 -12.70 3.08 6.77
N GLY A 352 -11.65 2.42 7.27
CA GLY A 352 -10.86 1.47 6.48
C GLY A 352 -11.72 0.35 5.90
N ILE A 353 -12.56 -0.29 6.73
CA ILE A 353 -13.49 -1.34 6.27
C ILE A 353 -14.43 -0.77 5.20
N GLY A 354 -15.00 0.41 5.42
CA GLY A 354 -15.89 1.06 4.45
C GLY A 354 -15.23 1.31 3.11
N VAL A 355 -13.99 1.82 3.12
CA VAL A 355 -13.19 2.01 1.91
C VAL A 355 -12.92 0.69 1.20
N GLY A 356 -12.63 -0.38 1.96
CA GLY A 356 -12.42 -1.72 1.40
C GLY A 356 -13.65 -2.29 0.73
N LEU A 357 -14.81 -2.16 1.37
CA LEU A 357 -16.10 -2.56 0.80
C LEU A 357 -16.39 -1.83 -0.51
N MET A 358 -16.05 -0.54 -0.56
CA MET A 358 -16.24 0.24 -1.77
C MET A 358 -15.23 -0.13 -2.88
N THR A 359 -13.94 -0.24 -2.56
CA THR A 359 -12.90 -0.55 -3.53
C THR A 359 -13.14 -1.91 -4.19
N TYR A 360 -13.38 -2.94 -3.39
CA TYR A 360 -13.49 -4.33 -3.85
C TYR A 360 -14.94 -4.81 -4.04
N GLY A 361 -15.91 -4.09 -3.47
CA GLY A 361 -17.33 -4.35 -3.70
C GLY A 361 -17.88 -3.58 -4.89
N PHE A 362 -17.55 -2.29 -5.03
CA PHE A 362 -18.04 -1.45 -6.12
C PHE A 362 -17.02 -1.35 -7.26
N GLN A 363 -15.86 -0.74 -7.03
CA GLN A 363 -14.90 -0.41 -8.09
C GLN A 363 -14.39 -1.64 -8.86
N LEU A 364 -14.10 -2.73 -8.18
CA LEU A 364 -13.64 -3.98 -8.81
C LEU A 364 -14.65 -4.55 -9.80
N TRP A 365 -15.95 -4.42 -9.52
CA TRP A 365 -17.02 -5.00 -10.30
C TRP A 365 -17.68 -4.05 -11.29
N VAL A 366 -17.27 -2.76 -11.33
CA VAL A 366 -17.80 -1.81 -12.31
C VAL A 366 -17.71 -2.34 -13.74
N PRO A 367 -16.57 -2.89 -14.24
CA PRO A 367 -16.51 -3.41 -15.62
C PRO A 367 -17.55 -4.48 -15.89
N THR A 368 -17.70 -5.44 -14.97
CA THR A 368 -18.67 -6.53 -15.08
C THR A 368 -20.11 -6.02 -15.04
N ASN A 369 -20.40 -5.10 -14.14
CA ASN A 369 -21.73 -4.50 -14.03
C ASN A 369 -22.12 -3.67 -15.26
N LEU A 370 -21.16 -2.96 -15.88
CA LEU A 370 -21.39 -2.26 -17.14
C LEU A 370 -21.75 -3.22 -18.28
N GLN A 371 -21.07 -4.36 -18.34
CA GLN A 371 -21.42 -5.41 -19.33
C GLN A 371 -22.84 -5.96 -19.09
N HIS A 372 -23.26 -6.14 -17.85
CA HIS A 372 -24.64 -6.52 -17.51
C HIS A 372 -25.67 -5.45 -17.91
N LEU A 373 -25.29 -4.18 -17.93
CA LEU A 373 -26.11 -3.07 -18.42
C LEU A 373 -26.15 -2.97 -19.96
N GLY A 374 -25.48 -3.90 -20.67
CA GLY A 374 -25.48 -3.97 -22.13
C GLY A 374 -24.29 -3.29 -22.82
N TYR A 375 -23.30 -2.80 -22.05
CA TYR A 375 -22.08 -2.24 -22.62
C TYR A 375 -21.15 -3.35 -23.12
N SER A 376 -20.48 -3.16 -24.26
CA SER A 376 -19.41 -4.05 -24.67
C SER A 376 -18.23 -3.98 -23.69
N ALA A 377 -17.41 -5.02 -23.61
CA ALA A 377 -16.22 -5.05 -22.78
C ALA A 377 -15.30 -3.84 -23.08
N VAL A 378 -15.07 -3.56 -24.36
CA VAL A 378 -14.22 -2.44 -24.81
C VAL A 378 -14.81 -1.09 -24.39
N ASN A 379 -16.11 -0.89 -24.53
CA ASN A 379 -16.77 0.35 -24.12
C ASN A 379 -16.76 0.52 -22.59
N SER A 380 -16.92 -0.56 -21.85
CA SER A 380 -16.81 -0.55 -20.39
C SER A 380 -15.43 -0.06 -19.95
N ASP A 381 -14.37 -0.57 -20.56
CA ASP A 381 -12.99 -0.17 -20.26
C ASP A 381 -12.73 1.31 -20.61
N TYR A 382 -13.27 1.80 -21.72
CA TYR A 382 -13.19 3.22 -22.09
C TYR A 382 -13.94 4.13 -21.13
N VAL A 383 -15.13 3.76 -20.69
CA VAL A 383 -15.91 4.52 -19.71
C VAL A 383 -15.13 4.66 -18.39
N ILE A 384 -14.59 3.56 -17.89
CA ILE A 384 -13.81 3.53 -16.65
C ILE A 384 -12.53 4.34 -16.79
N ARG A 385 -11.78 4.14 -17.88
CA ARG A 385 -10.56 4.91 -18.15
C ARG A 385 -10.84 6.40 -18.20
N ASN A 386 -11.87 6.81 -18.92
CA ASN A 386 -12.22 8.23 -19.06
C ASN A 386 -12.63 8.83 -17.71
N ALA A 387 -13.42 8.10 -16.91
CA ALA A 387 -13.79 8.53 -15.57
C ALA A 387 -12.56 8.63 -14.65
N ALA A 388 -11.63 7.68 -14.73
CA ALA A 388 -10.38 7.71 -13.95
C ALA A 388 -9.49 8.90 -14.35
N VAL A 389 -9.29 9.14 -15.65
CA VAL A 389 -8.50 10.29 -16.15
C VAL A 389 -9.12 11.62 -15.75
N LEU A 390 -10.44 11.76 -15.89
CA LEU A 390 -11.17 12.97 -15.45
C LEU A 390 -11.13 13.13 -13.92
N GLY A 391 -10.95 12.05 -13.19
CA GLY A 391 -10.81 12.05 -11.73
C GLY A 391 -9.41 12.47 -11.23
N LEU A 392 -8.35 12.39 -12.07
CA LEU A 392 -6.99 12.77 -11.63
C LEU A 392 -6.88 14.19 -11.07
N PRO A 393 -7.47 15.24 -11.68
CA PRO A 393 -7.44 16.57 -11.11
C PRO A 393 -8.09 16.65 -9.72
N LEU A 394 -9.09 15.82 -9.43
CA LEU A 394 -9.74 15.79 -8.11
C LEU A 394 -8.78 15.37 -7.01
N THR A 395 -7.81 14.50 -7.30
CA THR A 395 -6.75 14.14 -6.36
C THR A 395 -5.91 15.36 -5.93
N VAL A 396 -5.58 16.23 -6.89
CA VAL A 396 -4.85 17.48 -6.60
C VAL A 396 -5.72 18.42 -5.75
N VAL A 397 -7.01 18.50 -6.04
CA VAL A 397 -7.97 19.28 -5.22
C VAL A 397 -8.03 18.73 -3.80
N VAL A 398 -8.10 17.41 -3.61
CA VAL A 398 -8.12 16.80 -2.28
C VAL A 398 -6.80 17.02 -1.53
N ALA A 399 -5.65 16.93 -2.22
CA ALA A 399 -4.37 17.25 -1.62
C ALA A 399 -4.30 18.73 -1.17
N TRP A 400 -4.80 19.65 -2.00
CA TRP A 400 -4.93 21.06 -1.64
C TRP A 400 -5.87 21.26 -0.44
N MET A 401 -7.04 20.61 -0.43
CA MET A 401 -7.96 20.65 0.72
C MET A 401 -7.28 20.16 2.00
N TYR A 402 -6.52 19.08 1.94
CA TYR A 402 -5.79 18.56 3.09
C TYR A 402 -4.78 19.57 3.64
N GLY A 403 -4.04 20.25 2.74
CA GLY A 403 -3.08 21.29 3.11
C GLY A 403 -3.72 22.56 3.67
N VAL A 404 -4.87 22.99 3.11
CA VAL A 404 -5.51 24.27 3.45
C VAL A 404 -6.60 24.13 4.53
N TRP A 405 -7.47 23.12 4.42
CA TRP A 405 -8.59 22.92 5.38
C TRP A 405 -8.21 22.06 6.57
N GLY A 406 -7.19 21.19 6.41
CA GLY A 406 -6.74 20.25 7.41
C GLY A 406 -7.24 18.83 7.16
N SER A 407 -6.66 17.89 7.90
CA SER A 407 -6.86 16.45 7.71
C SER A 407 -8.29 16.00 8.01
N ARG A 408 -8.81 16.40 9.17
CA ARG A 408 -10.14 16.00 9.64
C ARG A 408 -11.26 16.51 8.73
N LYS A 409 -11.24 17.81 8.38
CA LYS A 409 -12.26 18.40 7.50
C LYS A 409 -12.24 17.77 6.11
N THR A 410 -11.05 17.53 5.56
CA THR A 410 -10.90 16.90 4.25
C THR A 410 -11.42 15.48 4.27
N LEU A 411 -11.07 14.68 5.30
CA LEU A 411 -11.53 13.31 5.45
C LEU A 411 -13.06 13.23 5.47
N VAL A 412 -13.70 14.04 6.32
CA VAL A 412 -15.17 14.12 6.42
C VAL A 412 -15.80 14.49 5.08
N THR A 413 -15.29 15.57 4.44
CA THR A 413 -15.88 16.08 3.21
C THR A 413 -15.76 15.08 2.05
N VAL A 414 -14.57 14.52 1.84
CA VAL A 414 -14.33 13.59 0.73
C VAL A 414 -15.11 12.29 0.92
N SER A 415 -15.15 11.76 2.15
CA SER A 415 -15.93 10.54 2.46
C SER A 415 -17.43 10.78 2.30
N ALA A 416 -17.95 11.94 2.75
CA ALA A 416 -19.37 12.29 2.59
C ALA A 416 -19.75 12.46 1.12
N ILE A 417 -18.99 13.23 0.34
CA ILE A 417 -19.25 13.43 -1.10
C ILE A 417 -19.21 12.10 -1.84
N THR A 418 -18.23 11.25 -1.55
CA THR A 418 -18.11 9.93 -2.17
C THR A 418 -19.29 9.03 -1.81
N GLY A 419 -19.70 9.01 -0.54
CA GLY A 419 -20.86 8.25 -0.08
C GLY A 419 -22.17 8.72 -0.73
N VAL A 420 -22.39 10.04 -0.82
CA VAL A 420 -23.59 10.61 -1.49
C VAL A 420 -23.57 10.31 -3.00
N ALA A 421 -22.41 10.41 -3.65
CA ALA A 421 -22.29 10.08 -5.08
C ALA A 421 -22.61 8.60 -5.36
N LEU A 422 -22.24 7.68 -4.47
CA LEU A 422 -22.65 6.28 -4.56
C LEU A 422 -24.16 6.11 -4.46
N LEU A 423 -24.84 6.84 -3.58
CA LEU A 423 -26.31 6.80 -3.51
C LEU A 423 -26.96 7.29 -4.81
N GLY A 424 -26.26 8.12 -5.60
CA GLY A 424 -26.71 8.51 -6.93
C GLY A 424 -26.98 7.33 -7.87
N PHE A 425 -26.23 6.22 -7.73
CA PHE A 425 -26.48 4.99 -8.50
C PHE A 425 -27.78 4.31 -8.11
N VAL A 426 -28.20 4.44 -6.86
CA VAL A 426 -29.49 3.91 -6.36
C VAL A 426 -30.65 4.70 -6.97
N VAL A 427 -30.53 6.03 -6.98
CA VAL A 427 -31.56 6.92 -7.54
C VAL A 427 -31.65 6.79 -9.06
N ALA A 428 -30.49 6.72 -9.74
CA ALA A 428 -30.45 6.57 -11.20
C ALA A 428 -30.99 5.22 -11.68
N GLY A 429 -30.78 4.14 -10.91
CA GLY A 429 -31.36 2.82 -11.19
C GLY A 429 -31.21 2.37 -12.63
N ASN A 430 -32.30 1.96 -13.26
CA ASN A 430 -32.32 1.46 -14.65
C ASN A 430 -32.02 2.53 -15.72
N SER A 431 -32.10 3.82 -15.40
CA SER A 431 -31.79 4.89 -16.35
C SER A 431 -30.31 4.89 -16.78
N LEU A 432 -29.43 4.24 -15.99
CA LEU A 432 -28.01 4.07 -16.29
C LEU A 432 -27.76 3.28 -17.57
N ALA A 433 -28.63 2.33 -17.90
CA ALA A 433 -28.51 1.53 -19.13
C ALA A 433 -28.71 2.35 -20.41
N HIS A 434 -29.43 3.46 -20.33
CA HIS A 434 -29.83 4.27 -21.49
C HIS A 434 -29.13 5.63 -21.56
N ASN A 435 -28.37 6.03 -20.52
CA ASN A 435 -27.73 7.35 -20.45
C ASN A 435 -26.24 7.23 -20.13
N HIS A 436 -25.42 7.09 -21.19
CA HIS A 436 -23.97 6.98 -21.09
C HIS A 436 -23.30 8.18 -20.41
N THR A 437 -23.83 9.38 -20.64
CA THR A 437 -23.27 10.61 -20.04
C THR A 437 -23.50 10.63 -18.54
N LEU A 438 -24.72 10.33 -18.09
CA LEU A 438 -25.08 10.26 -16.68
C LEU A 438 -24.20 9.20 -15.96
N LEU A 439 -24.05 8.03 -16.56
CA LEU A 439 -23.21 6.96 -16.03
C LEU A 439 -21.74 7.40 -15.88
N SER A 440 -21.17 8.00 -16.93
CA SER A 440 -19.78 8.46 -16.91
C SER A 440 -19.56 9.53 -15.83
N LEU A 441 -20.48 10.50 -15.71
CA LEU A 441 -20.42 11.53 -14.68
C LEU A 441 -20.55 10.96 -13.26
N LEU A 442 -21.48 10.03 -13.05
CA LEU A 442 -21.66 9.39 -11.76
C LEU A 442 -20.45 8.53 -11.34
N LEU A 443 -19.68 7.97 -12.29
CA LEU A 443 -18.49 7.18 -11.99
C LEU A 443 -17.27 8.02 -11.58
N ILE A 444 -17.15 9.26 -12.02
CA ILE A 444 -15.99 10.11 -11.75
C ILE A 444 -15.76 10.26 -10.25
N VAL A 445 -16.78 10.67 -9.51
CA VAL A 445 -16.66 10.95 -8.07
C VAL A 445 -16.37 9.69 -7.24
N PRO A 446 -17.09 8.57 -7.39
CA PRO A 446 -16.75 7.35 -6.67
C PRO A 446 -15.35 6.80 -6.99
N LEU A 447 -14.94 6.75 -8.25
CA LEU A 447 -13.64 6.20 -8.63
C LEU A 447 -12.47 7.05 -8.10
N SER A 448 -12.55 8.38 -8.23
CA SER A 448 -11.54 9.29 -7.69
C SER A 448 -11.66 9.44 -6.17
N GLY A 449 -12.87 9.43 -5.64
CA GLY A 449 -13.15 9.52 -4.21
C GLY A 449 -12.58 8.36 -3.41
N VAL A 450 -12.67 7.11 -3.91
CA VAL A 450 -12.04 5.95 -3.26
C VAL A 450 -10.54 6.17 -3.11
N SER A 451 -9.86 6.47 -4.20
CA SER A 451 -8.40 6.67 -4.19
C SER A 451 -8.02 7.82 -3.24
N SER A 452 -8.80 8.90 -3.24
CA SER A 452 -8.58 10.04 -2.36
C SER A 452 -8.81 9.69 -0.88
N VAL A 453 -9.87 8.96 -0.54
CA VAL A 453 -10.13 8.54 0.84
C VAL A 453 -9.04 7.59 1.33
N VAL A 454 -8.58 6.63 0.51
CA VAL A 454 -7.43 5.76 0.85
C VAL A 454 -6.20 6.59 1.18
N ALA A 455 -5.87 7.57 0.33
CA ALA A 455 -4.70 8.43 0.51
C ALA A 455 -4.80 9.27 1.79
N VAL A 456 -5.97 9.88 2.04
CA VAL A 456 -6.21 10.71 3.23
C VAL A 456 -6.16 9.87 4.51
N VAL A 457 -6.77 8.67 4.53
CA VAL A 457 -6.73 7.75 5.69
C VAL A 457 -5.31 7.29 5.98
N ALA A 458 -4.54 6.92 4.95
CA ALA A 458 -3.16 6.47 5.11
C ALA A 458 -2.26 7.60 5.64
N GLY A 459 -2.42 8.82 5.09
CA GLY A 459 -1.73 10.02 5.57
C GLY A 459 -2.09 10.36 7.01
N TYR A 460 -3.38 10.40 7.33
CA TYR A 460 -3.87 10.66 8.67
C TYR A 460 -3.36 9.63 9.70
N ALA A 461 -3.40 8.35 9.36
CA ALA A 461 -2.87 7.30 10.22
C ALA A 461 -1.36 7.45 10.47
N ALA A 462 -0.59 7.89 9.45
CA ALA A 462 0.85 8.13 9.59
C ALA A 462 1.17 9.34 10.48
N GLU A 463 0.25 10.28 10.65
CA GLU A 463 0.44 11.48 11.49
C GLU A 463 -0.06 11.28 12.94
N VAL A 464 -1.17 10.54 13.12
CA VAL A 464 -1.87 10.48 14.42
C VAL A 464 -1.26 9.49 15.40
N TYR A 465 -0.57 8.45 14.93
CA TYR A 465 0.03 7.46 15.81
C TYR A 465 1.43 7.85 16.29
N PRO A 466 1.76 7.62 17.59
CA PRO A 466 3.10 7.83 18.15
C PRO A 466 4.17 7.02 17.41
N THR A 467 5.41 7.52 17.36
CA THR A 467 6.52 6.95 16.58
C THR A 467 6.76 5.46 16.83
N LEU A 468 6.67 5.03 18.09
CA LEU A 468 6.93 3.62 18.49
C LEU A 468 5.91 2.61 17.97
N VAL A 469 4.70 3.05 17.62
CA VAL A 469 3.62 2.21 17.10
C VAL A 469 3.07 2.70 15.76
N ARG A 470 3.73 3.68 15.14
CA ARG A 470 3.27 4.34 13.90
C ARG A 470 3.15 3.38 12.74
N SER A 471 4.17 2.56 12.47
CA SER A 471 4.09 1.60 11.38
C SER A 471 3.03 0.52 11.63
N ARG A 472 2.80 0.14 12.89
CA ARG A 472 1.68 -0.74 13.26
C ARG A 472 0.34 -0.06 13.06
N GLY A 473 0.22 1.22 13.43
CA GLY A 473 -0.99 2.01 13.23
C GLY A 473 -1.34 2.19 11.75
N THR A 474 -0.37 2.55 10.92
CA THR A 474 -0.53 2.65 9.47
C THR A 474 -0.79 1.28 8.83
N GLY A 475 -0.11 0.24 9.31
CA GLY A 475 -0.33 -1.15 8.89
C GLY A 475 -1.73 -1.65 9.25
N LEU A 476 -2.24 -1.29 10.44
CA LEU A 476 -3.62 -1.58 10.84
C LEU A 476 -4.62 -0.87 9.92
N ALA A 477 -4.45 0.43 9.67
CA ALA A 477 -5.31 1.21 8.79
C ALA A 477 -5.37 0.60 7.38
N ALA A 478 -4.21 0.29 6.80
CA ALA A 478 -4.10 -0.36 5.50
C ALA A 478 -4.70 -1.77 5.51
N GLY A 479 -4.48 -2.55 6.57
CA GLY A 479 -5.02 -3.88 6.75
C GLY A 479 -6.55 -3.88 6.83
N MET A 480 -7.15 -2.93 7.56
CA MET A 480 -8.61 -2.80 7.67
C MET A 480 -9.26 -2.39 6.35
N THR A 481 -8.59 -1.54 5.57
CA THR A 481 -9.03 -1.22 4.20
C THR A 481 -9.10 -2.48 3.33
N LYS A 482 -8.15 -3.39 3.45
CA LYS A 482 -8.14 -4.66 2.71
C LYS A 482 -9.10 -5.69 3.33
N ALA A 483 -9.28 -5.68 4.65
CA ALA A 483 -10.21 -6.58 5.34
C ALA A 483 -11.66 -6.38 4.87
N GLY A 484 -12.08 -5.12 4.67
CA GLY A 484 -13.36 -4.82 4.01
C GLY A 484 -13.48 -5.46 2.62
N GLY A 485 -12.38 -5.45 1.86
CA GLY A 485 -12.29 -6.12 0.56
C GLY A 485 -12.41 -7.65 0.66
N VAL A 486 -11.72 -8.26 1.61
CA VAL A 486 -11.85 -9.72 1.87
C VAL A 486 -13.29 -10.09 2.20
N LEU A 487 -13.95 -9.29 3.05
CA LEU A 487 -15.34 -9.53 3.44
C LEU A 487 -16.27 -9.57 2.23
N ILE A 488 -16.23 -8.56 1.38
CA ILE A 488 -17.13 -8.49 0.21
C ILE A 488 -16.78 -9.55 -0.84
N LEU A 489 -15.49 -9.85 -1.04
CA LEU A 489 -15.06 -10.90 -1.97
C LEU A 489 -15.43 -12.29 -1.48
N ALA A 490 -15.33 -12.56 -0.17
CA ALA A 490 -15.78 -13.83 0.42
C ALA A 490 -17.29 -14.02 0.24
N LEU A 491 -18.08 -12.96 0.44
CA LEU A 491 -19.52 -12.99 0.16
C LEU A 491 -19.81 -13.26 -1.32
N THR A 492 -19.04 -12.67 -2.24
CA THR A 492 -19.17 -12.90 -3.68
C THR A 492 -18.84 -14.34 -4.06
N VAL A 493 -17.81 -14.94 -3.43
CA VAL A 493 -17.48 -16.35 -3.60
C VAL A 493 -18.60 -17.24 -3.07
N ALA A 494 -19.11 -16.97 -1.89
CA ALA A 494 -20.18 -17.75 -1.26
C ALA A 494 -21.50 -17.68 -2.05
N ALA A 495 -21.85 -16.50 -2.55
CA ALA A 495 -23.03 -16.29 -3.38
C ALA A 495 -22.87 -16.84 -4.80
N ALA A 496 -21.64 -17.13 -5.22
CA ALA A 496 -21.26 -17.52 -6.59
C ALA A 496 -21.86 -16.60 -7.69
N SER A 497 -22.07 -15.33 -7.35
CA SER A 497 -22.66 -14.30 -8.20
C SER A 497 -21.99 -12.94 -7.97
N VAL A 498 -21.92 -12.13 -8.99
CA VAL A 498 -21.46 -10.74 -8.90
C VAL A 498 -22.63 -9.88 -8.41
N PRO A 499 -22.46 -9.10 -7.34
CA PRO A 499 -23.52 -8.23 -6.85
C PRO A 499 -23.82 -7.11 -7.85
N SER A 500 -25.08 -6.64 -7.88
CA SER A 500 -25.50 -5.53 -8.75
C SER A 500 -24.80 -4.22 -8.38
N ILE A 501 -24.70 -3.31 -9.35
CA ILE A 501 -24.08 -1.99 -9.15
C ILE A 501 -24.78 -1.22 -8.02
N THR A 502 -26.10 -1.34 -7.91
CA THR A 502 -26.91 -0.69 -6.85
C THR A 502 -26.59 -1.26 -5.48
N THR A 503 -26.56 -2.59 -5.35
CA THR A 503 -26.22 -3.27 -4.10
C THR A 503 -24.84 -2.86 -3.61
N THR A 504 -23.84 -2.89 -4.51
CA THR A 504 -22.46 -2.53 -4.17
C THR A 504 -22.32 -1.05 -3.84
N ALA A 505 -23.08 -0.17 -4.48
CA ALA A 505 -23.12 1.25 -4.16
C ALA A 505 -23.66 1.52 -2.75
N VAL A 506 -24.75 0.85 -2.34
CA VAL A 506 -25.31 0.96 -0.98
C VAL A 506 -24.31 0.44 0.06
N VAL A 507 -23.75 -0.75 -0.16
CA VAL A 507 -22.79 -1.38 0.75
C VAL A 507 -21.55 -0.50 0.95
N GLY A 508 -21.10 0.21 -0.08
CA GLY A 508 -19.98 1.16 0.01
C GLY A 508 -20.37 2.50 0.64
N ALA A 509 -21.57 3.02 0.36
CA ALA A 509 -22.00 4.33 0.82
C ALA A 509 -22.21 4.40 2.35
N ILE A 510 -22.88 3.40 2.93
CA ILE A 510 -23.24 3.40 4.35
C ILE A 510 -22.01 3.56 5.27
N PRO A 511 -20.95 2.75 5.17
CA PRO A 511 -19.78 2.90 6.03
C PRO A 511 -19.04 4.23 5.83
N LEU A 512 -18.99 4.77 4.60
CA LEU A 512 -18.35 6.05 4.34
C LEU A 512 -19.10 7.20 5.00
N LEU A 513 -20.41 7.22 4.91
CA LEU A 513 -21.25 8.24 5.56
C LEU A 513 -21.19 8.12 7.08
N LEU A 514 -21.25 6.89 7.61
CA LEU A 514 -21.09 6.63 9.04
C LEU A 514 -19.74 7.11 9.55
N ALA A 515 -18.65 6.78 8.84
CA ALA A 515 -17.32 7.24 9.18
C ALA A 515 -17.20 8.77 9.14
N SER A 516 -17.82 9.42 8.15
CA SER A 516 -17.85 10.89 8.09
C SER A 516 -18.48 11.49 9.36
N VAL A 517 -19.59 10.92 9.86
CA VAL A 517 -20.23 11.34 11.10
C VAL A 517 -19.31 11.09 12.32
N ILE A 518 -18.68 9.92 12.40
CA ILE A 518 -17.77 9.59 13.52
C ILE A 518 -16.60 10.60 13.55
N PHE A 519 -15.97 10.90 12.41
CA PHE A 519 -14.85 11.82 12.34
C PHE A 519 -15.21 13.29 12.61
N LEU A 520 -16.50 13.67 12.53
CA LEU A 520 -16.94 14.98 13.02
C LEU A 520 -16.75 15.16 14.52
N TRP A 521 -16.79 14.06 15.28
CA TRP A 521 -16.72 14.08 16.74
C TRP A 521 -15.39 13.57 17.30
N ILE A 522 -14.75 12.62 16.62
CA ILE A 522 -13.56 11.92 17.09
C ILE A 522 -12.41 12.13 16.10
N GLY A 523 -11.27 12.55 16.61
CA GLY A 523 -10.03 12.64 15.84
C GLY A 523 -9.37 14.02 15.93
N PRO A 524 -8.08 14.07 16.25
CA PRO A 524 -7.31 15.31 16.28
C PRO A 524 -7.12 15.88 14.88
N GLU A 525 -6.95 17.19 14.79
CA GLU A 525 -6.49 17.86 13.58
C GLU A 525 -4.97 17.79 13.50
N THR A 526 -4.44 17.38 12.34
CA THR A 526 -2.99 17.16 12.18
C THR A 526 -2.28 18.24 11.37
N LYS A 527 -3.04 19.20 10.80
CA LYS A 527 -2.52 20.22 9.89
C LYS A 527 -1.38 21.03 10.50
N ALA A 528 -0.22 21.03 9.82
CA ALA A 528 0.96 21.84 10.15
C ALA A 528 1.44 21.71 11.60
N ARG A 529 1.22 20.55 12.23
CA ARG A 529 1.64 20.25 13.61
C ARG A 529 2.78 19.26 13.63
N GLY A 530 3.66 19.37 14.63
CA GLY A 530 4.69 18.37 14.90
C GLY A 530 4.08 17.02 15.25
N LEU A 531 4.77 15.93 14.89
CA LEU A 531 4.27 14.58 15.20
C LEU A 531 4.24 14.31 16.70
N GLU A 532 5.12 14.93 17.43
CA GLU A 532 5.21 14.88 18.90
C GLU A 532 4.00 15.59 19.52
N ASP A 533 3.66 16.81 19.07
CA ASP A 533 2.52 17.59 19.56
C ASP A 533 1.18 16.88 19.33
N ILE A 534 1.03 16.21 18.17
CA ILE A 534 -0.15 15.41 17.85
C ILE A 534 -0.23 14.20 18.79
N GLY A 535 0.90 13.51 19.00
CA GLY A 535 0.99 12.36 19.89
C GLY A 535 0.59 12.72 21.32
N GLU A 536 1.09 13.85 21.87
CA GLU A 536 0.73 14.35 23.20
C GLU A 536 -0.77 14.67 23.32
N GLU A 537 -1.36 15.34 22.33
CA GLU A 537 -2.81 15.63 22.35
C GLU A 537 -3.64 14.36 22.38
N VAL A 538 -3.29 13.37 21.55
CA VAL A 538 -3.98 12.06 21.51
C VAL A 538 -3.88 11.37 22.87
N MET A 539 -2.72 11.47 23.54
CA MET A 539 -2.51 10.88 24.86
C MET A 539 -3.29 11.61 25.95
N ARG A 540 -3.41 12.95 25.87
CA ARG A 540 -4.19 13.76 26.85
C ARG A 540 -5.70 13.59 26.70
N THR A 541 -6.22 13.64 25.48
CA THR A 541 -7.67 13.54 25.25
C THR A 541 -8.23 12.16 25.63
N GLY A 542 -7.43 11.11 25.55
CA GLY A 542 -7.82 9.78 26.00
C GLY A 542 -7.78 9.57 27.51
N SER A 543 -7.00 10.37 28.25
CA SER A 543 -6.94 10.31 29.74
C SER A 543 -8.00 11.18 30.42
N GLY A 544 -8.49 12.22 29.74
CA GLY A 544 -9.44 13.21 30.30
C GLY A 544 -10.93 12.83 30.27
N ALA A 545 -11.30 11.62 29.81
CA ALA A 545 -12.68 11.14 29.79
C ALA A 545 -13.09 10.39 31.09
N VAL A 546 -12.36 10.62 32.20
CA VAL A 546 -12.71 10.13 33.54
C VAL A 546 -12.61 11.32 34.50
N GLY A 547 -13.61 12.18 34.46
CA GLY A 547 -13.88 13.22 35.41
C GLY A 547 -15.37 13.39 35.54
#